data_2220b486f2c82444199526a794451dc6
#
_entry.id   2220b486f2c82444199526a794451dc6
#
_cell.length_a   1.000
_cell.length_b   1.000
_cell.length_c   1.000
_cell.angle_alpha   90.00
_cell.angle_beta   90.00
_cell.angle_gamma   90.00
#
_symmetry.space_group_name_H-M   'P 1'
#
loop_
_entity.id
_entity.type
_entity.pdbx_description
1 polymer ?
#
loop_
_entity_poly.entity_id
_entity_poly.type
_entity_poly.pdbx_seq_one_letter_code
_entity_poly.pdbx_strand_id
1 'polypeptide(L)'
;VLITGSRIKRPDIDGVGKVNIVTADDFAEIGAVSVDQLLKFSPFTAGAQAGTESNYLSAKEGYGTASVNLRGLGQNRTLVLVNGRRFVAGGSGANSVVDLNSIPVNMIERIETLLDGSSAIYGADAVAGVVNIITRRSFDGLQFDASYGVTDRGDAENSDFSVMFGQQSDDRGFVVSANYTDRKEARSKDRGFSECFFEEEDGEKFCSG
;
A
#
# COMPACT_ATOMS: atom_id res chain seq x y z
N VAL A 1 12.00 9.12 -18.78
CA VAL A 1 11.19 8.33 -17.83
C VAL A 1 11.75 6.92 -17.79
N LEU A 2 12.08 6.39 -16.63
CA LEU A 2 12.52 5.01 -16.44
C LEU A 2 11.29 4.22 -15.99
N ILE A 3 10.81 3.32 -16.81
CA ILE A 3 9.62 2.51 -16.52
C ILE A 3 10.06 1.16 -15.96
N THR A 4 9.35 0.69 -14.95
CA THR A 4 9.55 -0.63 -14.33
C THR A 4 9.45 -1.75 -15.35
N GLY A 5 10.29 -2.77 -15.23
CA GLY A 5 10.26 -3.95 -16.12
C GLY A 5 11.29 -3.93 -17.25
N SER A 6 12.02 -2.83 -17.44
CA SER A 6 13.10 -2.77 -18.43
C SER A 6 14.33 -2.06 -17.88
N ARG A 7 15.51 -2.59 -18.16
CA ARG A 7 16.81 -1.92 -17.92
C ARG A 7 17.14 -0.91 -19.02
N ILE A 8 16.39 -0.95 -20.13
CA ILE A 8 16.59 -0.06 -21.26
C ILE A 8 15.63 1.11 -21.12
N LYS A 9 16.15 2.33 -21.15
CA LYS A 9 15.32 3.54 -21.20
C LYS A 9 14.54 3.54 -22.50
N ARG A 10 13.22 3.40 -22.44
CA ARG A 10 12.34 3.50 -23.60
C ARG A 10 11.46 4.72 -23.43
N PRO A 11 11.32 5.56 -24.47
CA PRO A 11 10.41 6.70 -24.44
C PRO A 11 8.94 6.30 -24.57
N ASP A 12 8.66 5.08 -25.08
CA ASP A 12 7.31 4.61 -25.36
C ASP A 12 6.98 3.35 -24.55
N ILE A 13 5.74 3.32 -24.05
CA ILE A 13 5.15 2.28 -23.20
C ILE A 13 4.83 1.01 -24.01
N ASP A 14 4.86 1.09 -25.33
CA ASP A 14 4.39 0.07 -26.28
C ASP A 14 5.32 -1.15 -26.47
N GLY A 15 5.71 -1.82 -25.43
CA GLY A 15 6.52 -3.02 -25.66
C GLY A 15 7.01 -3.77 -24.43
N VAL A 16 6.67 -3.33 -23.29
CA VAL A 16 6.93 -4.02 -22.03
C VAL A 16 5.59 -4.20 -21.36
N GLY A 17 5.20 -5.40 -21.01
CA GLY A 17 3.93 -5.79 -20.41
C GLY A 17 3.05 -4.66 -19.83
N LYS A 18 1.80 -4.89 -19.61
CA LYS A 18 0.86 -3.84 -19.15
C LYS A 18 1.32 -3.22 -17.85
N VAL A 19 1.92 -2.03 -17.93
CA VAL A 19 2.26 -1.21 -16.77
C VAL A 19 1.09 -0.26 -16.50
N ASN A 20 0.53 -0.34 -15.31
CA ASN A 20 -0.41 0.64 -14.81
C ASN A 20 0.35 1.70 -14.02
N ILE A 21 0.07 2.96 -14.27
CA ILE A 21 0.70 4.10 -13.59
C ILE A 21 -0.39 4.87 -12.88
N VAL A 22 -0.20 5.09 -11.59
CA VAL A 22 -1.03 5.93 -10.73
C VAL A 22 -0.19 7.07 -10.23
N THR A 23 -0.63 8.29 -10.41
CA THR A 23 0.11 9.51 -10.11
C THR A 23 -0.30 10.10 -8.75
N ALA A 24 0.46 11.08 -8.28
CA ALA A 24 0.13 11.81 -7.06
C ALA A 24 -1.22 12.55 -7.17
N ASP A 25 -1.62 12.96 -8.36
CA ASP A 25 -2.91 13.64 -8.58
C ASP A 25 -4.08 12.67 -8.40
N ASP A 26 -3.92 11.41 -8.83
CA ASP A 26 -4.92 10.36 -8.60
C ASP A 26 -5.14 10.09 -7.10
N PHE A 27 -4.08 10.20 -6.27
CA PHE A 27 -4.23 10.11 -4.82
C PHE A 27 -5.12 11.21 -4.26
N ALA A 28 -4.93 12.45 -4.76
CA ALA A 28 -5.71 13.60 -4.31
C ALA A 28 -7.19 13.49 -4.72
N GLU A 29 -7.47 13.00 -5.92
CA GLU A 29 -8.85 12.80 -6.40
C GLU A 29 -9.62 11.77 -5.57
N ILE A 30 -8.96 10.68 -5.18
CA ILE A 30 -9.59 9.59 -4.40
C ILE A 30 -9.62 9.93 -2.90
N GLY A 31 -8.86 10.95 -2.47
CA GLY A 31 -8.70 11.27 -1.05
C GLY A 31 -7.94 10.17 -0.27
N ALA A 32 -7.09 9.41 -0.96
CA ALA A 32 -6.32 8.35 -0.33
C ALA A 32 -5.21 8.93 0.55
N VAL A 33 -5.23 8.57 1.82
CA VAL A 33 -4.24 9.01 2.82
C VAL A 33 -3.13 7.97 3.05
N SER A 34 -3.23 6.82 2.39
CA SER A 34 -2.24 5.75 2.47
C SER A 34 -2.13 4.99 1.16
N VAL A 35 -0.96 4.35 0.96
CA VAL A 35 -0.67 3.57 -0.26
C VAL A 35 -1.62 2.38 -0.39
N ASP A 36 -1.96 1.73 0.70
CA ASP A 36 -2.88 0.59 0.70
C ASP A 36 -4.30 1.02 0.31
N GLN A 37 -4.78 2.18 0.75
CA GLN A 37 -6.08 2.71 0.34
C GLN A 37 -6.14 2.92 -1.17
N LEU A 38 -5.12 3.54 -1.75
CA LEU A 38 -5.05 3.72 -3.18
C LEU A 38 -5.05 2.38 -3.94
N LEU A 39 -4.22 1.45 -3.49
CA LEU A 39 -4.12 0.15 -4.14
C LEU A 39 -5.41 -0.67 -4.02
N LYS A 40 -6.25 -0.45 -3.00
CA LYS A 40 -7.58 -1.07 -2.90
C LYS A 40 -8.52 -0.68 -4.03
N PHE A 41 -8.41 0.53 -4.54
CA PHE A 41 -9.20 0.98 -5.70
C PHE A 41 -8.64 0.45 -7.03
N SER A 42 -7.46 -0.13 -7.03
CA SER A 42 -6.90 -0.74 -8.22
C SER A 42 -7.62 -2.07 -8.54
N PRO A 43 -8.10 -2.28 -9.76
CA PRO A 43 -8.76 -3.53 -10.16
C PRO A 43 -7.84 -4.76 -10.05
N PHE A 44 -6.54 -4.55 -9.97
CA PHE A 44 -5.54 -5.62 -9.90
C PHE A 44 -5.29 -6.13 -8.49
N THR A 45 -5.76 -5.39 -7.49
CA THR A 45 -5.69 -5.75 -6.07
C THR A 45 -7.08 -5.98 -5.47
N ALA A 46 -8.14 -5.73 -6.26
CA ALA A 46 -9.51 -5.91 -5.82
C ALA A 46 -9.76 -7.35 -5.31
N GLY A 47 -10.37 -7.46 -4.13
CA GLY A 47 -10.60 -8.75 -3.48
C GLY A 47 -9.39 -9.36 -2.79
N ALA A 48 -8.22 -8.76 -2.91
CA ALA A 48 -7.06 -9.16 -2.13
C ALA A 48 -7.09 -8.47 -0.76
N GLN A 49 -6.92 -9.26 0.28
CA GLN A 49 -6.82 -8.73 1.63
C GLN A 49 -5.45 -8.04 1.77
N ALA A 50 -5.41 -6.78 1.41
CA ALA A 50 -4.25 -5.94 1.54
C ALA A 50 -4.68 -4.69 2.29
N GLY A 51 -4.10 -4.44 3.43
CA GLY A 51 -4.34 -3.21 4.19
C GLY A 51 -4.36 -3.41 5.69
N THR A 52 -4.18 -2.31 6.38
CA THR A 52 -4.17 -2.22 7.84
C THR A 52 -5.49 -2.63 8.49
N GLU A 53 -6.57 -2.68 7.70
CA GLU A 53 -7.91 -3.02 8.19
C GLU A 53 -8.11 -4.54 8.32
N SER A 54 -7.28 -5.35 7.67
CA SER A 54 -7.39 -6.80 7.75
C SER A 54 -6.53 -7.37 8.88
N ASN A 55 -6.94 -7.16 10.11
CA ASN A 55 -6.40 -7.90 11.26
C ASN A 55 -6.70 -9.41 11.21
N TYR A 56 -7.46 -9.84 10.20
CA TYR A 56 -7.96 -11.20 10.10
C TYR A 56 -6.90 -12.23 9.69
N LEU A 57 -5.80 -11.79 9.10
CA LEU A 57 -4.91 -12.73 8.45
C LEU A 57 -3.53 -12.79 9.05
N SER A 58 -3.48 -13.44 10.11
CA SER A 58 -2.27 -14.09 10.56
C SER A 58 -1.27 -13.25 11.37
N ALA A 59 -1.13 -13.72 12.57
CA ALA A 59 0.04 -13.54 13.42
C ALA A 59 1.40 -13.76 12.70
N LYS A 60 1.40 -14.23 11.45
CA LYS A 60 2.59 -14.48 10.64
C LYS A 60 3.11 -13.23 9.95
N GLU A 61 2.24 -12.28 9.60
CA GLU A 61 2.60 -11.10 8.81
C GLU A 61 2.71 -9.83 9.66
N GLY A 62 2.29 -9.89 10.92
CA GLY A 62 2.24 -8.75 11.84
C GLY A 62 0.91 -7.98 11.73
N TYR A 63 0.29 -7.73 12.86
CA TYR A 63 -0.93 -6.92 12.92
C TYR A 63 -0.62 -5.48 12.53
N GLY A 64 -1.54 -4.85 11.77
CA GLY A 64 -1.44 -3.45 11.38
C GLY A 64 -0.48 -3.16 10.22
N THR A 65 0.09 -4.18 9.57
CA THR A 65 0.89 -4.00 8.36
C THR A 65 0.00 -3.79 7.14
N ALA A 66 0.39 -2.88 6.27
CA ALA A 66 -0.22 -2.68 4.96
C ALA A 66 0.63 -3.35 3.89
N SER A 67 0.07 -4.30 3.17
CA SER A 67 0.79 -5.02 2.12
C SER A 67 0.01 -5.02 0.81
N VAL A 68 0.66 -5.35 -0.28
CA VAL A 68 0.02 -5.48 -1.59
C VAL A 68 -0.02 -6.93 -2.04
N ASN A 69 -1.16 -7.33 -2.60
CA ASN A 69 -1.36 -8.66 -3.15
C ASN A 69 -1.96 -8.53 -4.56
N LEU A 70 -1.13 -8.65 -5.58
CA LEU A 70 -1.57 -8.55 -6.96
C LEU A 70 -2.30 -9.84 -7.38
N ARG A 71 -3.50 -9.64 -7.94
CA ARG A 71 -4.33 -10.71 -8.50
C ARG A 71 -4.66 -11.84 -7.51
N GLY A 72 -4.58 -11.60 -6.21
CA GLY A 72 -4.83 -12.61 -5.19
C GLY A 72 -3.80 -13.74 -5.13
N LEU A 73 -2.65 -13.61 -5.79
CA LEU A 73 -1.63 -14.67 -5.87
C LEU A 73 -0.75 -14.76 -4.62
N GLY A 74 -0.91 -13.84 -3.69
CA GLY A 74 -0.17 -13.79 -2.42
C GLY A 74 0.81 -12.62 -2.36
N GLN A 75 0.93 -12.08 -1.16
CA GLN A 75 1.80 -10.94 -0.86
C GLN A 75 3.27 -11.27 -1.09
N ASN A 76 3.68 -12.51 -0.77
CA ASN A 76 5.05 -13.01 -0.96
C ASN A 76 5.45 -13.20 -2.44
N ARG A 77 4.47 -13.11 -3.35
CA ARG A 77 4.68 -13.23 -4.79
C ARG A 77 4.53 -11.90 -5.51
N THR A 78 4.27 -10.83 -4.75
CA THR A 78 4.19 -9.45 -5.23
C THR A 78 5.43 -8.69 -4.78
N LEU A 79 6.29 -8.35 -5.71
CA LEU A 79 7.51 -7.62 -5.40
C LEU A 79 7.22 -6.12 -5.24
N VAL A 80 7.63 -5.55 -4.12
CA VAL A 80 7.59 -4.11 -3.89
C VAL A 80 8.99 -3.51 -4.02
N LEU A 81 9.08 -2.47 -4.83
CA LEU A 81 10.28 -1.69 -5.05
C LEU A 81 10.03 -0.23 -4.65
N VAL A 82 11.07 0.45 -4.18
CA VAL A 82 11.11 1.90 -4.02
C VAL A 82 12.25 2.43 -4.87
N ASN A 83 11.92 3.28 -5.84
CA ASN A 83 12.88 3.82 -6.82
C ASN A 83 13.68 2.72 -7.55
N GLY A 84 13.02 1.60 -7.84
CA GLY A 84 13.64 0.45 -8.52
C GLY A 84 14.52 -0.44 -7.64
N ARG A 85 14.57 -0.19 -6.34
CA ARG A 85 15.33 -1.00 -5.37
C ARG A 85 14.36 -1.77 -4.47
N ARG A 86 14.73 -3.00 -4.12
CA ARG A 86 13.97 -3.78 -3.14
C ARG A 86 13.89 -3.03 -1.82
N PHE A 87 12.69 -2.92 -1.28
CA PHE A 87 12.46 -2.36 0.04
C PHE A 87 12.59 -3.46 1.09
N VAL A 88 12.99 -3.08 2.29
CA VAL A 88 13.14 -4.02 3.41
C VAL A 88 11.78 -4.56 3.80
N ALA A 89 11.67 -5.89 3.82
CA ALA A 89 10.47 -6.53 4.31
C ALA A 89 10.41 -6.48 5.84
N GLY A 90 9.23 -6.18 6.37
CA GLY A 90 8.91 -6.24 7.80
C GLY A 90 8.28 -7.57 8.18
N GLY A 91 7.99 -7.77 9.46
CA GLY A 91 7.34 -8.97 9.97
C GLY A 91 8.30 -10.03 10.49
N SER A 92 7.76 -11.17 10.89
CA SER A 92 8.52 -12.27 11.48
C SER A 92 8.70 -13.42 10.49
N GLY A 93 9.95 -13.80 10.26
CA GLY A 93 10.29 -15.02 9.52
C GLY A 93 10.43 -14.86 8.00
N ALA A 94 10.48 -15.99 7.29
CA ALA A 94 10.75 -16.05 5.84
C ALA A 94 9.61 -15.52 4.96
N ASN A 95 8.45 -15.27 5.53
CA ASN A 95 7.27 -14.75 4.82
C ASN A 95 7.06 -13.25 5.07
N SER A 96 8.13 -12.55 5.38
CA SER A 96 8.07 -11.12 5.59
C SER A 96 7.64 -10.39 4.31
N VAL A 97 6.73 -9.45 4.47
CA VAL A 97 6.21 -8.61 3.38
C VAL A 97 6.62 -7.17 3.60
N VAL A 98 6.63 -6.39 2.54
CA VAL A 98 6.90 -4.95 2.66
C VAL A 98 5.69 -4.27 3.30
N ASP A 99 5.94 -3.55 4.40
CA ASP A 99 4.93 -2.71 5.02
C ASP A 99 4.86 -1.34 4.33
N LEU A 100 3.78 -1.12 3.59
CA LEU A 100 3.53 0.10 2.83
C LEU A 100 3.31 1.33 3.74
N ASN A 101 2.96 1.13 5.01
CA ASN A 101 2.83 2.24 5.98
C ASN A 101 4.15 2.96 6.23
N SER A 102 5.28 2.29 5.96
CA SER A 102 6.61 2.89 6.10
C SER A 102 6.96 3.90 5.00
N ILE A 103 6.09 4.05 3.99
CA ILE A 103 6.34 4.93 2.84
C ILE A 103 5.38 6.13 2.92
N PRO A 104 5.90 7.35 3.19
CA PRO A 104 5.08 8.54 3.27
C PRO A 104 4.39 8.85 1.94
N VAL A 105 3.06 8.99 1.96
CA VAL A 105 2.26 9.21 0.74
C VAL A 105 2.65 10.51 0.03
N ASN A 106 2.88 11.58 0.79
CA ASN A 106 3.27 12.88 0.23
C ASN A 106 4.62 12.86 -0.51
N MET A 107 5.48 11.87 -0.19
CA MET A 107 6.74 11.65 -0.92
C MET A 107 6.55 10.91 -2.24
N ILE A 108 5.39 10.35 -2.51
CA ILE A 108 5.16 9.56 -3.71
C ILE A 108 4.90 10.49 -4.89
N GLU A 109 5.63 10.28 -5.98
CA GLU A 109 5.40 10.94 -7.26
C GLU A 109 4.41 10.12 -8.10
N ARG A 110 4.62 8.79 -8.15
CA ARG A 110 3.76 7.84 -8.85
C ARG A 110 4.03 6.41 -8.41
N ILE A 111 3.08 5.54 -8.67
CA ILE A 111 3.23 4.09 -8.51
C ILE A 111 3.12 3.43 -9.87
N GLU A 112 4.11 2.61 -10.21
CA GLU A 112 4.15 1.82 -11.43
C GLU A 112 3.87 0.36 -11.08
N THR A 113 2.78 -0.20 -11.58
CA THR A 113 2.41 -1.60 -11.36
C THR A 113 2.59 -2.39 -12.64
N LEU A 114 3.55 -3.30 -12.64
CA LEU A 114 3.78 -4.26 -13.71
C LEU A 114 3.01 -5.55 -13.41
N LEU A 115 2.03 -5.85 -14.25
CA LEU A 115 1.09 -6.94 -14.03
C LEU A 115 1.56 -8.30 -14.55
N ASP A 116 2.58 -8.32 -15.37
CA ASP A 116 3.13 -9.54 -15.90
C ASP A 116 4.11 -10.19 -14.93
N GLY A 117 4.19 -11.52 -14.98
CA GLY A 117 5.20 -12.26 -14.22
C GLY A 117 6.60 -11.82 -14.63
N SER A 118 7.31 -11.20 -13.71
CA SER A 118 8.62 -10.61 -13.95
C SER A 118 9.74 -11.35 -13.24
N SER A 119 9.51 -12.61 -12.91
CA SER A 119 10.47 -13.45 -12.16
C SER A 119 11.81 -13.60 -12.87
N ALA A 120 11.81 -13.60 -14.20
CA ALA A 120 13.04 -13.69 -14.99
C ALA A 120 13.97 -12.47 -14.79
N ILE A 121 13.40 -11.30 -14.43
CA ILE A 121 14.16 -10.05 -14.25
C ILE A 121 14.41 -9.80 -12.76
N TYR A 122 13.38 -10.04 -11.94
CA TYR A 122 13.36 -9.61 -10.54
C TYR A 122 13.43 -10.76 -9.53
N GLY A 123 13.38 -12.03 -9.97
CA GLY A 123 13.43 -13.19 -9.10
C GLY A 123 12.06 -13.70 -8.66
N ALA A 124 12.07 -14.72 -7.77
CA ALA A 124 10.88 -15.49 -7.40
C ALA A 124 9.76 -14.67 -6.76
N ASP A 125 10.06 -13.55 -6.14
CA ASP A 125 9.06 -12.71 -5.47
C ASP A 125 8.18 -11.93 -6.45
N ALA A 126 8.55 -11.88 -7.75
CA ALA A 126 7.84 -11.14 -8.77
C ALA A 126 6.96 -12.02 -9.67
N VAL A 127 6.44 -13.12 -9.14
CA VAL A 127 5.54 -14.05 -9.88
C VAL A 127 4.20 -13.38 -10.16
N ALA A 128 3.63 -12.69 -9.17
CA ALA A 128 2.37 -11.98 -9.32
C ALA A 128 2.52 -10.63 -10.02
N GLY A 129 3.72 -10.09 -10.06
CA GLY A 129 4.01 -8.79 -10.63
C GLY A 129 4.91 -7.95 -9.73
N VAL A 130 5.08 -6.69 -10.12
CA VAL A 130 5.94 -5.73 -9.43
C VAL A 130 5.18 -4.44 -9.19
N VAL A 131 5.26 -3.92 -7.97
CA VAL A 131 4.80 -2.57 -7.61
C VAL A 131 6.02 -1.73 -7.30
N ASN A 132 6.30 -0.73 -8.12
CA ASN A 132 7.43 0.16 -7.94
C ASN A 132 6.94 1.56 -7.56
N ILE A 133 7.26 1.98 -6.37
CA ILE A 133 6.90 3.28 -5.81
C ILE A 133 8.03 4.24 -6.14
N ILE A 134 7.72 5.25 -6.93
CA ILE A 134 8.65 6.29 -7.32
C ILE A 134 8.43 7.50 -6.40
N THR A 135 9.46 7.88 -5.68
CA THR A 135 9.41 9.04 -4.79
C THR A 135 9.80 10.32 -5.52
N ARG A 136 9.26 11.43 -5.06
CA ARG A 136 9.61 12.77 -5.54
C ARG A 136 11.10 13.03 -5.32
N ARG A 137 11.77 13.46 -6.37
CA ARG A 137 13.20 13.82 -6.32
C ARG A 137 13.42 15.32 -6.31
N SER A 138 12.40 16.07 -6.72
CA SER A 138 12.41 17.52 -6.75
C SER A 138 11.09 18.03 -6.20
N PHE A 139 11.18 19.04 -5.38
CA PHE A 139 10.07 19.82 -4.87
C PHE A 139 10.61 21.18 -4.49
N ASP A 140 9.86 22.22 -4.73
CA ASP A 140 10.23 23.59 -4.34
C ASP A 140 9.09 24.21 -3.55
N GLY A 141 9.38 24.55 -2.30
CA GLY A 141 8.41 25.14 -1.39
C GLY A 141 8.09 24.31 -0.17
N LEU A 142 6.92 24.57 0.40
CA LEU A 142 6.42 23.94 1.62
C LEU A 142 4.97 23.48 1.39
N GLN A 143 4.70 22.23 1.70
CA GLN A 143 3.37 21.62 1.62
C GLN A 143 2.97 21.08 2.98
N PHE A 144 1.72 21.33 3.37
CA PHE A 144 1.07 20.74 4.54
C PHE A 144 -0.18 20.01 4.09
N ASP A 145 -0.33 18.80 4.56
CA ASP A 145 -1.55 18.04 4.35
C ASP A 145 -2.07 17.58 5.72
N ALA A 146 -3.37 17.67 5.91
CA ALA A 146 -4.04 17.16 7.08
C ALA A 146 -5.36 16.51 6.67
N SER A 147 -5.63 15.34 7.21
CA SER A 147 -6.90 14.66 7.00
C SER A 147 -7.44 14.12 8.33
N TYR A 148 -8.75 14.09 8.42
CA TYR A 148 -9.48 13.49 9.52
C TYR A 148 -10.65 12.68 8.97
N GLY A 149 -10.77 11.46 9.41
CA GLY A 149 -11.86 10.56 9.04
C GLY A 149 -12.44 9.86 10.27
N VAL A 150 -13.72 9.58 10.22
CA VAL A 150 -14.45 8.82 11.22
C VAL A 150 -15.56 8.04 10.52
N THR A 151 -15.91 6.87 11.02
CA THR A 151 -17.04 6.12 10.49
C THR A 151 -18.38 6.77 10.90
N ASP A 152 -19.47 6.42 10.22
CA ASP A 152 -20.81 6.86 10.58
C ASP A 152 -21.24 6.48 12.01
N ARG A 153 -20.53 5.52 12.61
CA ARG A 153 -20.75 5.07 13.99
C ARG A 153 -19.91 5.82 15.03
N GLY A 154 -19.05 6.73 14.60
CA GLY A 154 -18.18 7.50 15.48
C GLY A 154 -16.99 6.71 16.04
N ASP A 155 -16.60 5.63 15.39
CA ASP A 155 -15.40 4.84 15.71
C ASP A 155 -14.39 4.84 14.55
N ALA A 156 -13.30 4.11 14.67
CA ALA A 156 -12.22 4.05 13.69
C ALA A 156 -11.72 5.44 13.25
N GLU A 157 -11.63 6.36 14.19
CA GLU A 157 -11.05 7.67 13.92
C GLU A 157 -9.67 7.52 13.29
N ASN A 158 -9.45 8.28 12.24
CA ASN A 158 -8.17 8.35 11.55
C ASN A 158 -7.75 9.81 11.42
N SER A 159 -6.54 10.12 11.85
CA SER A 159 -5.96 11.44 11.77
C SER A 159 -4.61 11.35 11.11
N ASP A 160 -4.44 12.02 9.99
CA ASP A 160 -3.18 12.08 9.27
C ASP A 160 -2.71 13.53 9.18
N PHE A 161 -1.44 13.73 9.43
CA PHE A 161 -0.77 15.01 9.27
C PHE A 161 0.56 14.80 8.57
N SER A 162 0.82 15.57 7.53
CA SER A 162 2.10 15.52 6.84
C SER A 162 2.65 16.90 6.51
N VAL A 163 3.95 16.99 6.47
CA VAL A 163 4.69 18.16 6.01
C VAL A 163 5.77 17.74 5.05
N MET A 164 5.90 18.48 3.97
CA MET A 164 6.97 18.31 3.00
C MET A 164 7.60 19.66 2.71
N PHE A 165 8.92 19.71 2.76
CA PHE A 165 9.71 20.86 2.43
C PHE A 165 10.79 20.48 1.42
N GLY A 166 10.99 21.31 0.43
CA GLY A 166 12.04 21.10 -0.55
C GLY A 166 12.54 22.40 -1.14
N GLN A 167 13.72 22.32 -1.70
CA GLN A 167 14.32 23.38 -2.46
C GLN A 167 15.04 22.80 -3.66
N GLN A 168 14.80 23.39 -4.81
CA GLN A 168 15.41 23.00 -6.07
C GLN A 168 16.25 24.16 -6.61
N SER A 169 17.48 23.86 -6.99
CA SER A 169 18.37 24.75 -7.76
C SER A 169 18.78 24.02 -9.04
N ASP A 170 19.41 24.72 -9.97
CA ASP A 170 19.81 24.17 -11.27
C ASP A 170 20.62 22.88 -11.14
N ASP A 171 21.53 22.79 -10.17
CA ASP A 171 22.43 21.67 -9.99
C ASP A 171 22.12 20.78 -8.79
N ARG A 172 21.30 21.24 -7.86
CA ARG A 172 21.07 20.57 -6.58
C ARG A 172 19.64 20.75 -6.10
N GLY A 173 19.13 19.72 -5.47
CA GLY A 173 17.83 19.79 -4.82
C GLY A 173 17.78 18.82 -3.64
N PHE A 174 16.90 19.11 -2.71
CA PHE A 174 16.56 18.19 -1.64
C PHE A 174 15.07 18.26 -1.34
N VAL A 175 14.54 17.18 -0.86
CA VAL A 175 13.16 17.06 -0.37
C VAL A 175 13.21 16.36 0.97
N VAL A 176 12.54 16.91 1.96
CA VAL A 176 12.37 16.32 3.28
C VAL A 176 10.89 16.24 3.59
N SER A 177 10.45 15.12 4.13
CA SER A 177 9.08 14.90 4.52
C SER A 177 9.00 14.28 5.90
N ALA A 178 7.97 14.64 6.65
CA ALA A 178 7.56 13.98 7.87
C ALA A 178 6.05 13.75 7.82
N ASN A 179 5.62 12.60 8.32
CA ASN A 179 4.21 12.28 8.44
C ASN A 179 3.92 11.66 9.81
N TYR A 180 2.74 11.94 10.29
CA TYR A 180 2.18 11.34 11.49
C TYR A 180 0.79 10.82 11.18
N THR A 181 0.54 9.56 11.52
CA THR A 181 -0.74 8.91 11.35
C THR A 181 -1.17 8.30 12.67
N ASP A 182 -2.36 8.62 13.13
CA ASP A 182 -3.01 7.99 14.28
C ASP A 182 -4.32 7.36 13.84
N ARG A 183 -4.46 6.05 14.04
CA ARG A 183 -5.66 5.28 13.70
C ARG A 183 -6.18 4.60 14.93
N LYS A 184 -7.45 4.87 15.24
CA LYS A 184 -8.17 4.21 16.32
C LYS A 184 -8.74 2.88 15.86
N GLU A 185 -8.91 1.97 16.79
CA GLU A 185 -9.51 0.67 16.52
C GLU A 185 -10.99 0.77 16.16
N ALA A 186 -11.43 -0.10 15.26
CA ALA A 186 -12.82 -0.47 15.09
C ALA A 186 -12.97 -1.92 15.55
N ARG A 187 -13.76 -2.16 16.56
CA ARG A 187 -13.93 -3.51 17.09
C ARG A 187 -14.99 -4.25 16.29
N SER A 188 -14.66 -5.45 15.83
CA SER A 188 -15.60 -6.32 15.10
C SER A 188 -16.83 -6.65 15.94
N LYS A 189 -16.68 -6.83 17.26
CA LYS A 189 -17.80 -7.07 18.17
C LYS A 189 -18.87 -5.97 18.16
N ASP A 190 -18.52 -4.76 17.74
CA ASP A 190 -19.44 -3.62 17.66
C ASP A 190 -20.10 -3.53 16.28
N ARG A 191 -19.97 -4.56 15.44
CA ARG A 191 -20.56 -4.68 14.10
C ARG A 191 -21.57 -5.81 14.05
N GLY A 192 -22.80 -5.52 13.56
CA GLY A 192 -23.87 -6.50 13.51
C GLY A 192 -23.57 -7.73 12.62
N PHE A 193 -22.65 -7.60 11.65
CA PHE A 193 -22.27 -8.72 10.79
C PHE A 193 -21.23 -9.66 11.44
N SER A 194 -20.64 -9.26 12.53
CA SER A 194 -19.67 -10.05 13.31
C SER A 194 -20.19 -10.36 14.72
N GLU A 195 -21.47 -10.11 14.95
CA GLU A 195 -22.13 -10.72 16.09
C GLU A 195 -22.08 -12.23 15.91
N CYS A 196 -21.39 -12.88 16.82
CA CYS A 196 -21.43 -14.29 17.13
C CYS A 196 -21.85 -15.24 16.01
N PHE A 197 -20.92 -16.06 15.53
CA PHE A 197 -21.28 -17.26 14.80
C PHE A 197 -21.92 -18.24 15.78
N PHE A 198 -23.21 -18.56 15.57
CA PHE A 198 -23.86 -19.59 16.33
C PHE A 198 -23.42 -20.95 15.79
N GLU A 199 -22.72 -21.69 16.61
CA GLU A 199 -22.48 -23.12 16.38
C GLU A 199 -23.49 -23.91 17.19
N GLU A 200 -23.98 -25.01 16.63
CA GLU A 200 -24.89 -25.93 17.29
C GLU A 200 -24.16 -27.23 17.50
N GLU A 201 -23.92 -27.59 18.76
CA GLU A 201 -23.37 -28.84 19.18
C GLU A 201 -24.35 -29.47 20.21
N ASP A 202 -24.75 -30.70 19.97
CA ASP A 202 -25.72 -31.45 20.81
C ASP A 202 -27.08 -30.74 21.00
N GLY A 203 -27.53 -29.91 20.07
CA GLY A 203 -28.78 -29.19 20.14
C GLY A 203 -28.73 -27.89 20.97
N GLU A 204 -27.59 -27.53 21.50
CA GLU A 204 -27.34 -26.25 22.16
C GLU A 204 -26.61 -25.29 21.21
N LYS A 205 -27.15 -24.08 21.15
CA LYS A 205 -26.52 -22.99 20.38
C LYS A 205 -25.57 -22.22 21.28
N PHE A 206 -24.32 -22.22 20.90
CA PHE A 206 -23.32 -21.39 21.58
C PHE A 206 -22.60 -20.47 20.61
N CYS A 207 -22.09 -19.40 21.16
CA CYS A 207 -21.40 -18.36 20.47
C CYS A 207 -19.91 -18.70 20.44
N SER A 208 -19.37 -19.08 19.28
CA SER A 208 -17.93 -19.20 19.08
C SER A 208 -17.37 -17.91 18.49
N GLY A 209 -16.57 -17.18 19.26
CA GLY A 209 -15.95 -15.92 18.83
C GLY A 209 -14.74 -15.56 19.67
#